data_59010eb0b228b6bf8999abdaff0a63d3
#
_entry.id   59010eb0b228b6bf8999abdaff0a63d3
#
_cell.length_a   1.000
_cell.length_b   1.000
_cell.length_c   1.000
_cell.angle_alpha   90.00
_cell.angle_beta   90.00
_cell.angle_gamma   90.00
#
_symmetry.space_group_name_H-M   'P 1'
#
loop_
_entity.id
_entity.type
_entity.pdbx_description
1 polymer ?
#
loop_
_entity_poly.entity_id
_entity_poly.type
_entity_poly.pdbx_seq_one_letter_code
_entity_poly.pdbx_strand_id
1 'polypeptide(L)'
;AYAIVKGAADRGLNHQEEHAEVQYIVAHGIATTLHGKRAIIGSHHFVSEDEGIVITSEQQTEIELKSGGCSVVYLAIGGELAGVLCISDPPRAEAKHSIKLLKKADIENIVMLTGDSQKAAEITAEKLGITQCFAQVLPEDKHRYVEQLKEDGHRVIMVGDGINDAPALAAANVSVAMSDASDIARETADITLH
;
A
#
# COMPACT_ATOMS: atom_id res chain seq x y z
N ALA A 1 -11.04 4.92 -3.63
CA ALA A 1 -12.07 5.84 -4.17
C ALA A 1 -11.90 7.26 -3.63
N TYR A 2 -11.88 7.47 -2.29
CA TYR A 2 -11.82 8.81 -1.67
C TYR A 2 -10.67 9.69 -2.18
N ALA A 3 -9.44 9.16 -2.27
CA ALA A 3 -8.27 9.91 -2.73
C ALA A 3 -8.42 10.41 -4.19
N ILE A 4 -9.07 9.63 -5.04
CA ILE A 4 -9.32 10.00 -6.45
C ILE A 4 -10.33 11.14 -6.53
N VAL A 5 -11.45 11.02 -5.81
CA VAL A 5 -12.51 12.04 -5.78
C VAL A 5 -11.96 13.36 -5.21
N LYS A 6 -11.22 13.28 -4.10
CA LYS A 6 -10.56 14.45 -3.51
C LYS A 6 -9.55 15.09 -4.48
N GLY A 7 -8.70 14.27 -5.11
CA GLY A 7 -7.71 14.77 -6.07
C GLY A 7 -8.36 15.41 -7.31
N ALA A 8 -9.53 14.96 -7.74
CA ALA A 8 -10.31 15.61 -8.79
C ALA A 8 -10.87 16.96 -8.33
N ALA A 9 -11.48 17.01 -7.14
CA ALA A 9 -12.02 18.23 -6.55
C ALA A 9 -10.93 19.30 -6.35
N ASP A 10 -9.76 18.91 -5.85
CA ASP A 10 -8.60 19.81 -5.66
C ASP A 10 -8.11 20.43 -6.99
N ARG A 11 -8.40 19.78 -8.11
CA ARG A 11 -8.11 20.26 -9.48
C ARG A 11 -9.28 21.01 -10.13
N GLY A 12 -10.37 21.26 -9.39
CA GLY A 12 -11.57 21.92 -9.89
C GLY A 12 -12.39 21.07 -10.88
N LEU A 13 -12.16 19.76 -10.92
CA LEU A 13 -12.91 18.85 -11.77
C LEU A 13 -14.21 18.48 -11.04
N ASN A 14 -15.33 19.00 -11.56
CA ASN A 14 -16.67 18.63 -11.11
C ASN A 14 -17.21 17.52 -12.01
N HIS A 15 -17.85 16.55 -11.41
CA HIS A 15 -18.51 15.47 -12.14
C HIS A 15 -20.02 15.47 -11.83
N GLN A 16 -20.81 15.03 -12.79
CA GLN A 16 -22.17 14.57 -12.55
C GLN A 16 -22.11 13.07 -12.31
N GLU A 17 -22.75 12.60 -11.27
CA GLU A 17 -22.86 11.17 -11.00
C GLU A 17 -23.65 10.51 -12.13
N GLU A 18 -23.01 9.67 -12.91
CA GLU A 18 -23.65 8.75 -13.82
C GLU A 18 -23.90 7.44 -13.06
N HIS A 19 -25.16 7.09 -12.88
CA HIS A 19 -25.54 5.81 -12.29
C HIS A 19 -25.34 4.68 -13.30
N ALA A 20 -24.08 4.30 -13.52
CA ALA A 20 -23.72 3.15 -14.31
C ALA A 20 -23.60 1.90 -13.44
N GLU A 21 -24.00 0.77 -13.95
CA GLU A 21 -23.82 -0.52 -13.27
C GLU A 21 -22.32 -0.81 -13.16
N VAL A 22 -21.85 -1.05 -11.94
CA VAL A 22 -20.44 -1.29 -11.64
C VAL A 22 -20.25 -2.78 -11.35
N GLN A 23 -19.39 -3.42 -12.15
CA GLN A 23 -18.98 -4.80 -11.93
C GLN A 23 -17.65 -4.81 -11.16
N TYR A 24 -17.67 -5.38 -9.96
CA TYR A 24 -16.46 -5.61 -9.18
C TYR A 24 -15.82 -6.93 -9.60
N ILE A 25 -14.56 -6.86 -10.05
CA ILE A 25 -13.76 -8.04 -10.37
C ILE A 25 -12.82 -8.25 -9.20
N VAL A 26 -13.14 -9.25 -8.37
CA VAL A 26 -12.45 -9.50 -7.10
C VAL A 26 -10.94 -9.60 -7.32
N ALA A 27 -10.17 -8.86 -6.50
CA ALA A 27 -8.72 -8.75 -6.50
C ALA A 27 -8.08 -8.09 -7.76
N HIS A 28 -8.85 -7.71 -8.79
CA HIS A 28 -8.29 -7.22 -10.06
C HIS A 28 -8.67 -5.79 -10.36
N GLY A 29 -9.95 -5.43 -10.27
CA GLY A 29 -10.37 -4.08 -10.62
C GLY A 29 -11.88 -3.90 -10.71
N ILE A 30 -12.27 -2.87 -11.42
CA ILE A 30 -13.67 -2.47 -11.62
C ILE A 30 -13.91 -2.30 -13.12
N ALA A 31 -15.05 -2.81 -13.61
CA ALA A 31 -15.52 -2.58 -14.96
C ALA A 31 -16.90 -1.91 -14.92
N THR A 32 -17.13 -0.98 -15.85
CA THR A 32 -18.40 -0.29 -16.03
C THR A 32 -18.59 0.14 -17.48
N THR A 33 -19.72 0.74 -17.81
CA THR A 33 -19.97 1.37 -19.10
C THR A 33 -20.06 2.88 -18.91
N LEU A 34 -19.27 3.64 -19.62
CA LEU A 34 -19.26 5.10 -19.62
C LEU A 34 -19.57 5.61 -21.02
N HIS A 35 -20.65 6.36 -21.19
CA HIS A 35 -21.13 6.87 -22.49
C HIS A 35 -21.20 5.77 -23.59
N GLY A 36 -21.67 4.58 -23.23
CA GLY A 36 -21.77 3.44 -24.14
C GLY A 36 -20.47 2.71 -24.47
N LYS A 37 -19.34 3.13 -23.88
CA LYS A 37 -18.04 2.46 -24.00
C LYS A 37 -17.70 1.72 -22.72
N ARG A 38 -17.12 0.52 -22.84
CA ARG A 38 -16.59 -0.21 -21.68
C ARG A 38 -15.46 0.59 -21.06
N ALA A 39 -15.54 0.85 -19.77
CA ALA A 39 -14.51 1.49 -18.97
C ALA A 39 -14.04 0.52 -17.89
N ILE A 40 -12.74 0.36 -17.74
CA ILE A 40 -12.11 -0.51 -16.75
C ILE A 40 -11.06 0.27 -15.97
N ILE A 41 -10.97 -0.01 -14.67
CA ILE A 41 -9.97 0.57 -13.79
C ILE A 41 -9.38 -0.51 -12.89
N GLY A 42 -8.07 -0.62 -12.82
CA GLY A 42 -7.43 -1.64 -12.00
C GLY A 42 -5.90 -1.66 -12.10
N SER A 43 -5.31 -2.80 -11.71
CA SER A 43 -3.87 -3.02 -11.79
C SER A 43 -3.37 -3.12 -13.25
N HIS A 44 -2.05 -3.03 -13.44
CA HIS A 44 -1.43 -3.28 -14.74
C HIS A 44 -1.83 -4.65 -15.28
N HIS A 45 -1.71 -5.70 -14.47
CA HIS A 45 -2.05 -7.07 -14.83
C HIS A 45 -3.50 -7.16 -15.35
N PHE A 46 -4.45 -6.63 -14.57
CA PHE A 46 -5.86 -6.65 -14.94
C PHE A 46 -6.12 -5.96 -16.29
N VAL A 47 -5.59 -4.73 -16.46
CA VAL A 47 -5.86 -3.94 -17.66
C VAL A 47 -5.13 -4.49 -18.88
N SER A 48 -3.88 -4.92 -18.73
CA SER A 48 -3.04 -5.37 -19.86
C SER A 48 -3.19 -6.86 -20.17
N GLU A 49 -3.21 -7.73 -19.17
CA GLU A 49 -3.18 -9.17 -19.37
C GLU A 49 -4.60 -9.76 -19.42
N ASP A 50 -5.45 -9.42 -18.46
CA ASP A 50 -6.80 -10.00 -18.42
C ASP A 50 -7.74 -9.35 -19.45
N GLU A 51 -7.69 -8.02 -19.59
CA GLU A 51 -8.57 -7.27 -20.51
C GLU A 51 -7.92 -6.96 -21.86
N GLY A 52 -6.65 -7.31 -22.04
CA GLY A 52 -5.95 -7.24 -23.34
C GLY A 52 -5.66 -5.83 -23.85
N ILE A 53 -5.66 -4.81 -22.98
CA ILE A 53 -5.36 -3.44 -23.38
C ILE A 53 -3.87 -3.27 -23.63
N VAL A 54 -3.54 -2.83 -24.84
CA VAL A 54 -2.15 -2.62 -25.24
C VAL A 54 -1.59 -1.37 -24.57
N ILE A 55 -0.54 -1.56 -23.76
CA ILE A 55 0.26 -0.49 -23.20
C ILE A 55 1.63 -0.54 -23.88
N THR A 56 1.98 0.53 -24.60
CA THR A 56 3.26 0.55 -25.34
C THR A 56 4.45 0.64 -24.37
N SER A 57 5.62 0.20 -24.81
CA SER A 57 6.85 0.29 -24.03
C SER A 57 7.21 1.74 -23.65
N GLU A 58 6.87 2.70 -24.52
CA GLU A 58 7.07 4.13 -24.26
C GLU A 58 6.14 4.61 -23.15
N GLN A 59 4.86 4.25 -23.21
CA GLN A 59 3.88 4.57 -22.15
C GLN A 59 4.29 3.94 -20.82
N GLN A 60 4.70 2.69 -20.83
CA GLN A 60 5.16 1.99 -19.63
C GLN A 60 6.36 2.70 -18.99
N THR A 61 7.36 3.07 -19.79
CA THR A 61 8.54 3.80 -19.33
C THR A 61 8.17 5.17 -18.74
N GLU A 62 7.28 5.89 -19.38
CA GLU A 62 6.78 7.19 -18.90
C GLU A 62 6.05 7.05 -17.57
N ILE A 63 5.18 6.03 -17.45
CA ILE A 63 4.44 5.73 -16.21
C ILE A 63 5.43 5.41 -15.07
N GLU A 64 6.42 4.57 -15.31
CA GLU A 64 7.44 4.20 -14.32
C GLU A 64 8.27 5.39 -13.85
N LEU A 65 8.64 6.27 -14.76
CA LEU A 65 9.39 7.50 -14.44
C LEU A 65 8.54 8.48 -13.61
N LYS A 66 7.27 8.63 -13.95
CA LYS A 66 6.38 9.60 -13.31
C LYS A 66 5.75 9.08 -12.01
N SER A 67 5.59 7.78 -11.85
CA SER A 67 4.95 7.20 -10.66
C SER A 67 5.77 7.35 -9.38
N GLY A 68 7.10 7.47 -9.50
CA GLY A 68 7.94 7.76 -8.34
C GLY A 68 7.81 6.78 -7.17
N GLY A 69 7.38 5.53 -7.43
CA GLY A 69 7.12 4.52 -6.41
C GLY A 69 5.72 4.57 -5.78
N CYS A 70 4.81 5.39 -6.34
CA CYS A 70 3.39 5.37 -5.97
C CYS A 70 2.69 4.11 -6.50
N SER A 71 1.59 3.74 -5.89
CA SER A 71 0.68 2.74 -6.46
C SER A 71 0.02 3.30 -7.71
N VAL A 72 0.15 2.57 -8.82
CA VAL A 72 -0.40 3.00 -10.12
C VAL A 72 -1.68 2.22 -10.42
N VAL A 73 -2.74 2.95 -10.71
CA VAL A 73 -4.03 2.42 -11.16
C VAL A 73 -4.26 2.83 -12.60
N TYR A 74 -4.53 1.88 -13.45
CA TYR A 74 -4.73 2.06 -14.89
C TYR A 74 -6.21 2.24 -15.19
N LEU A 75 -6.53 3.18 -16.07
CA LEU A 75 -7.87 3.42 -16.59
C LEU A 75 -7.86 3.22 -18.11
N ALA A 76 -8.70 2.32 -18.60
CA ALA A 76 -8.92 2.17 -20.04
C ALA A 76 -10.39 2.39 -20.38
N ILE A 77 -10.65 3.00 -21.53
CA ILE A 77 -11.99 3.31 -22.02
C ILE A 77 -12.05 2.92 -23.50
N GLY A 78 -13.07 2.13 -23.86
CA GLY A 78 -13.31 1.72 -25.24
C GLY A 78 -12.19 0.88 -25.87
N GLY A 79 -11.40 0.17 -25.05
CA GLY A 79 -10.31 -0.69 -25.49
C GLY A 79 -8.94 0.00 -25.58
N GLU A 80 -8.82 1.24 -25.13
CA GLU A 80 -7.56 1.99 -25.15
C GLU A 80 -7.19 2.52 -23.77
N LEU A 81 -5.90 2.62 -23.46
CA LEU A 81 -5.42 3.25 -22.22
C LEU A 81 -5.78 4.75 -22.24
N ALA A 82 -6.73 5.15 -21.39
CA ALA A 82 -7.18 6.53 -21.27
C ALA A 82 -6.33 7.35 -20.30
N GLY A 83 -5.70 6.70 -19.31
CA GLY A 83 -4.84 7.37 -18.36
C GLY A 83 -4.41 6.48 -17.21
N VAL A 84 -3.59 7.04 -16.33
CA VAL A 84 -3.15 6.40 -15.10
C VAL A 84 -3.30 7.33 -13.92
N LEU A 85 -3.60 6.74 -12.77
CA LEU A 85 -3.74 7.43 -11.51
C LEU A 85 -2.61 6.96 -10.59
N CYS A 86 -1.77 7.87 -10.17
CA CYS A 86 -0.73 7.60 -9.18
C CYS A 86 -1.29 7.92 -7.78
N ILE A 87 -1.44 6.89 -6.97
CA ILE A 87 -1.92 7.01 -5.60
C ILE A 87 -0.71 6.94 -4.69
N SER A 88 -0.45 8.02 -3.98
CA SER A 88 0.63 8.09 -2.98
C SER A 88 0.02 7.90 -1.60
N ASP A 89 0.61 7.02 -0.82
CA ASP A 89 0.36 6.88 0.61
C ASP A 89 1.65 7.27 1.36
N PRO A 90 1.84 8.57 1.61
CA PRO A 90 3.06 9.04 2.25
C PRO A 90 3.09 8.61 3.72
N PRO A 91 4.26 8.29 4.26
CA PRO A 91 4.42 8.10 5.69
C PRO A 91 3.89 9.30 6.47
N ARG A 92 3.34 9.04 7.65
CA ARG A 92 2.89 10.10 8.58
C ARG A 92 4.03 11.08 8.85
N ALA A 93 3.70 12.37 9.04
CA ALA A 93 4.69 13.42 9.26
C ALA A 93 5.61 13.13 10.46
N GLU A 94 5.06 12.49 11.49
CA GLU A 94 5.76 12.14 12.73
C GLU A 94 6.66 10.91 12.60
N ALA A 95 6.43 10.05 11.60
CA ALA A 95 7.08 8.74 11.49
C ALA A 95 8.61 8.86 11.49
N LYS A 96 9.17 9.78 10.71
CA LYS A 96 10.63 10.01 10.69
C LYS A 96 11.19 10.46 12.04
N HIS A 97 10.43 11.26 12.77
CA HIS A 97 10.83 11.72 14.12
C HIS A 97 10.79 10.55 15.10
N SER A 98 9.74 9.75 15.06
CA SER A 98 9.59 8.55 15.91
C SER A 98 10.72 7.55 15.69
N ILE A 99 11.10 7.27 14.43
CA ILE A 99 12.25 6.41 14.13
C ILE A 99 13.55 6.96 14.74
N LYS A 100 13.76 8.28 14.69
CA LYS A 100 14.93 8.89 15.33
C LYS A 100 14.91 8.77 16.86
N LEU A 101 13.73 8.86 17.47
CA LEU A 101 13.59 8.69 18.93
C LEU A 101 13.85 7.24 19.34
N LEU A 102 13.36 6.26 18.58
CA LEU A 102 13.65 4.83 18.81
C LEU A 102 15.15 4.56 18.77
N LYS A 103 15.87 5.08 17.76
CA LYS A 103 17.32 4.96 17.69
C LYS A 103 18.05 5.61 18.87
N LYS A 104 17.54 6.73 19.39
CA LYS A 104 18.10 7.36 20.62
C LYS A 104 17.80 6.58 21.89
N ALA A 105 16.79 5.71 21.87
CA ALA A 105 16.43 4.81 22.96
C ALA A 105 17.10 3.44 22.83
N ASP A 106 18.24 3.38 22.11
CA ASP A 106 19.07 2.18 21.89
C ASP A 106 18.36 1.06 21.11
N ILE A 107 17.28 1.40 20.36
CA ILE A 107 16.66 0.48 19.40
C ILE A 107 17.36 0.69 18.05
N GLU A 108 18.45 -0.05 17.83
CA GLU A 108 19.30 0.12 16.64
C GLU A 108 18.73 -0.56 15.39
N ASN A 109 18.14 -1.74 15.57
CA ASN A 109 17.62 -2.55 14.47
C ASN A 109 16.14 -2.24 14.25
N ILE A 110 15.86 -1.43 13.24
CA ILE A 110 14.49 -1.09 12.84
C ILE A 110 14.25 -1.67 11.46
N VAL A 111 13.28 -2.56 11.36
CA VAL A 111 12.92 -3.30 10.14
C VAL A 111 11.53 -2.89 9.69
N MET A 112 11.35 -2.66 8.40
CA MET A 112 10.04 -2.42 7.79
C MET A 112 9.60 -3.64 7.00
N LEU A 113 8.39 -4.15 7.29
CA LEU A 113 7.73 -5.21 6.54
C LEU A 113 6.52 -4.61 5.82
N THR A 114 6.47 -4.73 4.50
CA THR A 114 5.37 -4.18 3.70
C THR A 114 4.97 -5.10 2.55
N GLY A 115 3.68 -5.08 2.19
CA GLY A 115 3.17 -5.72 0.99
C GLY A 115 3.41 -4.92 -0.29
N ASP A 116 3.92 -3.68 -0.19
CA ASP A 116 4.20 -2.82 -1.32
C ASP A 116 5.29 -3.37 -2.25
N SER A 117 5.38 -2.80 -3.46
CA SER A 117 6.46 -3.11 -4.39
C SER A 117 7.83 -2.75 -3.81
N GLN A 118 8.88 -3.45 -4.25
CA GLN A 118 10.26 -3.22 -3.81
C GLN A 118 10.65 -1.74 -3.92
N LYS A 119 10.34 -1.10 -5.04
CA LYS A 119 10.65 0.31 -5.29
C LYS A 119 9.93 1.26 -4.31
N ALA A 120 8.66 1.01 -4.01
CA ALA A 120 7.90 1.83 -3.06
C ALA A 120 8.43 1.66 -1.62
N ALA A 121 8.77 0.43 -1.25
CA ALA A 121 9.35 0.12 0.05
C ALA A 121 10.71 0.81 0.26
N GLU A 122 11.60 0.75 -0.73
CA GLU A 122 12.92 1.39 -0.68
C GLU A 122 12.81 2.91 -0.52
N ILE A 123 11.94 3.56 -1.33
CA ILE A 123 11.71 5.01 -1.23
C ILE A 123 11.16 5.39 0.15
N THR A 124 10.26 4.58 0.71
CA THR A 124 9.68 4.83 2.03
C THR A 124 10.72 4.62 3.13
N ALA A 125 11.49 3.53 3.08
CA ALA A 125 12.56 3.25 4.03
C ALA A 125 13.63 4.34 4.04
N GLU A 126 14.05 4.83 2.87
CA GLU A 126 15.00 5.93 2.74
C GLU A 126 14.46 7.22 3.39
N LYS A 127 13.21 7.60 3.08
CA LYS A 127 12.56 8.78 3.68
C LYS A 127 12.51 8.72 5.20
N LEU A 128 12.27 7.53 5.76
CA LEU A 128 12.19 7.29 7.20
C LEU A 128 13.55 7.12 7.87
N GLY A 129 14.59 6.81 7.10
CA GLY A 129 15.92 6.46 7.61
C GLY A 129 15.98 5.06 8.21
N ILE A 130 15.20 4.13 7.65
CA ILE A 130 15.22 2.69 7.95
C ILE A 130 16.16 2.02 6.97
N THR A 131 17.05 1.16 7.48
CA THR A 131 18.11 0.51 6.67
C THR A 131 17.72 -0.90 6.20
N GLN A 132 16.76 -1.53 6.86
CA GLN A 132 16.28 -2.86 6.51
C GLN A 132 14.80 -2.80 6.15
N CYS A 133 14.46 -3.18 4.93
CA CYS A 133 13.06 -3.33 4.52
C CYS A 133 12.87 -4.62 3.73
N PHE A 134 11.75 -5.28 3.98
CA PHE A 134 11.29 -6.43 3.22
C PHE A 134 9.98 -6.02 2.55
N ALA A 135 10.00 -6.03 1.23
CA ALA A 135 8.88 -5.69 0.36
C ALA A 135 8.13 -6.94 -0.11
N GLN A 136 6.94 -6.75 -0.67
CA GLN A 136 6.11 -7.82 -1.21
C GLN A 136 5.85 -8.97 -0.23
N VAL A 137 5.84 -8.65 1.07
CA VAL A 137 5.60 -9.62 2.12
C VAL A 137 4.11 -9.90 2.22
N LEU A 138 3.73 -11.16 2.04
CA LEU A 138 2.35 -11.58 2.22
C LEU A 138 1.94 -11.48 3.69
N PRO A 139 0.65 -11.21 3.99
CA PRO A 139 0.17 -11.15 5.36
C PRO A 139 0.53 -12.37 6.20
N GLU A 140 0.38 -13.56 5.62
CA GLU A 140 0.70 -14.84 6.25
C GLU A 140 2.19 -15.07 6.49
N ASP A 141 3.07 -14.32 5.83
CA ASP A 141 4.52 -14.49 5.99
C ASP A 141 5.13 -13.53 7.01
N LYS A 142 4.42 -12.44 7.37
CA LYS A 142 4.94 -11.44 8.31
C LYS A 142 5.36 -12.05 9.66
N HIS A 143 4.60 -13.02 10.17
CA HIS A 143 4.93 -13.67 11.43
C HIS A 143 6.25 -14.46 11.35
N ARG A 144 6.58 -15.06 10.19
CA ARG A 144 7.84 -15.80 9.99
C ARG A 144 9.07 -14.90 10.13
N TYR A 145 8.99 -13.66 9.66
CA TYR A 145 10.09 -12.69 9.87
C TYR A 145 10.29 -12.38 11.35
N VAL A 146 9.20 -12.25 12.11
CA VAL A 146 9.27 -12.04 13.56
C VAL A 146 9.87 -13.26 14.26
N GLU A 147 9.44 -14.47 13.90
CA GLU A 147 9.98 -15.72 14.46
C GLU A 147 11.47 -15.87 14.14
N GLN A 148 11.88 -15.62 12.88
CA GLN A 148 13.28 -15.69 12.48
C GLN A 148 14.14 -14.73 13.29
N LEU A 149 13.73 -13.48 13.48
CA LEU A 149 14.45 -12.52 14.31
C LEU A 149 14.59 -13.00 15.76
N LYS A 150 13.57 -13.67 16.31
CA LYS A 150 13.63 -14.26 17.67
C LYS A 150 14.58 -15.45 17.73
N GLU A 151 14.59 -16.31 16.70
CA GLU A 151 15.53 -17.44 16.59
C GLU A 151 16.98 -16.93 16.48
N ASP A 152 17.21 -15.80 15.82
CA ASP A 152 18.50 -15.11 15.73
C ASP A 152 18.91 -14.44 17.07
N GLY A 153 18.10 -14.58 18.12
CA GLY A 153 18.39 -14.08 19.47
C GLY A 153 17.93 -12.65 19.74
N HIS A 154 17.18 -12.03 18.83
CA HIS A 154 16.67 -10.68 19.02
C HIS A 154 15.40 -10.66 19.89
N ARG A 155 15.23 -9.57 20.66
CA ARG A 155 13.94 -9.22 21.25
C ARG A 155 13.18 -8.33 20.29
N VAL A 156 12.02 -8.78 19.83
CA VAL A 156 11.24 -8.15 18.79
C VAL A 156 10.07 -7.38 19.36
N ILE A 157 10.00 -6.08 19.04
CA ILE A 157 8.80 -5.26 19.21
C ILE A 157 8.14 -5.17 17.84
N MET A 158 6.91 -5.65 17.72
CA MET A 158 6.12 -5.53 16.50
C MET A 158 5.11 -4.40 16.63
N VAL A 159 5.08 -3.51 15.64
CA VAL A 159 4.09 -2.44 15.54
C VAL A 159 3.24 -2.68 14.31
N GLY A 160 1.92 -2.67 14.46
CA GLY A 160 0.99 -2.91 13.36
C GLY A 160 -0.35 -2.21 13.57
N ASP A 161 -1.15 -2.13 12.50
CA ASP A 161 -2.45 -1.46 12.49
C ASP A 161 -3.59 -2.30 11.89
N GLY A 162 -3.27 -3.38 11.19
CA GLY A 162 -4.19 -4.16 10.42
C GLY A 162 -4.52 -5.55 10.99
N ILE A 163 -5.64 -6.10 10.52
CA ILE A 163 -6.02 -7.50 10.76
C ILE A 163 -4.90 -8.44 10.28
N ASN A 164 -4.26 -8.09 9.19
CA ASN A 164 -3.19 -8.85 8.56
C ASN A 164 -1.90 -8.91 9.40
N ASP A 165 -1.75 -8.02 10.38
CA ASP A 165 -0.60 -7.97 11.27
C ASP A 165 -0.80 -8.77 12.56
N ALA A 166 -2.03 -9.21 12.86
CA ALA A 166 -2.35 -9.94 14.09
C ALA A 166 -1.47 -11.19 14.34
N PRO A 167 -1.17 -12.04 13.35
CA PRO A 167 -0.25 -13.16 13.55
C PRO A 167 1.18 -12.71 13.90
N ALA A 168 1.66 -11.63 13.29
CA ALA A 168 3.00 -11.09 13.57
C ALA A 168 3.06 -10.39 14.93
N LEU A 169 1.98 -9.67 15.31
CA LEU A 169 1.83 -9.09 16.66
C LEU A 169 1.87 -10.18 17.73
N ALA A 170 1.11 -11.27 17.54
CA ALA A 170 1.09 -12.40 18.48
C ALA A 170 2.44 -13.14 18.58
N ALA A 171 3.23 -13.16 17.52
CA ALA A 171 4.54 -13.82 17.50
C ALA A 171 5.64 -12.98 18.19
N ALA A 172 5.47 -11.69 18.35
CA ALA A 172 6.47 -10.78 18.92
C ALA A 172 6.70 -10.98 20.43
N ASN A 173 7.80 -10.42 20.97
CA ASN A 173 8.01 -10.35 22.41
C ASN A 173 7.18 -9.25 23.08
N VAL A 174 6.97 -8.16 22.32
CA VAL A 174 6.07 -7.06 22.70
C VAL A 174 5.36 -6.60 21.42
N SER A 175 4.07 -6.45 21.50
CA SER A 175 3.22 -6.02 20.38
C SER A 175 2.54 -4.68 20.67
N VAL A 176 2.53 -3.81 19.68
CA VAL A 176 1.97 -2.45 19.76
C VAL A 176 0.98 -2.24 18.64
N ALA A 177 -0.26 -1.96 18.96
CA ALA A 177 -1.27 -1.53 18.00
C ALA A 177 -1.35 -0.01 17.92
N MET A 178 -1.47 0.51 16.70
CA MET A 178 -1.67 1.95 16.47
C MET A 178 -3.07 2.40 16.90
N SER A 179 -3.26 3.69 17.15
CA SER A 179 -4.54 4.26 17.61
C SER A 179 -5.71 4.02 16.65
N ASP A 180 -5.43 3.93 15.37
CA ASP A 180 -6.37 3.66 14.28
C ASP A 180 -6.34 2.19 13.81
N ALA A 181 -5.73 1.32 14.61
CA ALA A 181 -5.68 -0.11 14.32
C ALA A 181 -7.06 -0.76 14.35
N SER A 182 -7.19 -1.86 13.61
CA SER A 182 -8.38 -2.70 13.65
C SER A 182 -8.64 -3.28 15.05
N ASP A 183 -9.89 -3.60 15.35
CA ASP A 183 -10.25 -4.19 16.65
C ASP A 183 -9.45 -5.46 16.93
N ILE A 184 -9.23 -6.31 15.94
CA ILE A 184 -8.43 -7.54 16.06
C ILE A 184 -6.97 -7.23 16.42
N ALA A 185 -6.36 -6.23 15.79
CA ALA A 185 -4.99 -5.83 16.12
C ALA A 185 -4.89 -5.27 17.53
N ARG A 186 -5.90 -4.48 17.98
CA ARG A 186 -5.97 -3.94 19.35
C ARG A 186 -6.13 -5.04 20.40
N GLU A 187 -6.97 -6.05 20.14
CA GLU A 187 -7.18 -7.17 21.05
C GLU A 187 -5.95 -8.10 21.12
N THR A 188 -5.15 -8.16 20.07
CA THR A 188 -3.95 -9.00 20.02
C THR A 188 -2.73 -8.33 20.63
N ALA A 189 -2.67 -6.99 20.63
CA ALA A 189 -1.50 -6.23 21.06
C ALA A 189 -1.41 -6.10 22.59
N ASP A 190 -0.18 -6.15 23.12
CA ASP A 190 0.11 -5.87 24.54
C ASP A 190 -0.11 -4.40 24.88
N ILE A 191 0.12 -3.51 23.92
CA ILE A 191 0.02 -2.05 24.08
C ILE A 191 -0.82 -1.49 22.94
N THR A 192 -1.81 -0.68 23.28
CA THR A 192 -2.57 0.10 22.27
C THR A 192 -2.27 1.58 22.47
N LEU A 193 -1.86 2.25 21.41
CA LEU A 193 -1.69 3.70 21.40
C LEU A 193 -3.06 4.39 21.25
N HIS A 194 -3.23 5.56 21.90
CA HIS A 194 -4.47 6.35 21.85
C HIS A 194 -4.21 7.76 21.35
#